data_72be2102e8061d26d56563d7b991c2d8
#
_entry.id   72be2102e8061d26d56563d7b991c2d8
#
_cell.length_a   1.000
_cell.length_b   1.000
_cell.length_c   1.000
_cell.angle_alpha   90.00
_cell.angle_beta   90.00
_cell.angle_gamma   90.00
#
_symmetry.space_group_name_H-M   'P 1'
#
loop_
_entity.id
_entity.type
_entity.pdbx_description
1 polymer ?
#
loop_
_entity_poly.entity_id
_entity_poly.type
_entity_poly.pdbx_seq_one_letter_code
_entity_poly.pdbx_strand_id
1 'polypeptide(L)'
;MVRVMNNENVSIIKMYGEILTDKEYITNPAIARDEEINKMILALITPDKSALLVGKPGIGKTALVEGLAYRIKKDEVPPILRGWKIIKINVPALLGKIIVNGVEVSKIQLLLSELDNVEKTILFIDEVHLLVSKNNLVDVDFANMLKPYLDRGRILMIGATTSEEYEEYILR
;
A
#
# COMPACT_ATOMS: atom_id res chain seq x y z
N MET A 1 -11.43 23.18 0.82
CA MET A 1 -11.04 23.81 -0.47
C MET A 1 -11.11 22.75 -1.56
N VAL A 2 -12.04 22.89 -2.49
CA VAL A 2 -12.20 21.95 -3.61
C VAL A 2 -11.18 22.32 -4.69
N ARG A 3 -10.23 21.43 -4.96
CA ARG A 3 -9.21 21.65 -5.99
C ARG A 3 -9.78 21.17 -7.33
N VAL A 4 -9.99 22.08 -8.27
CA VAL A 4 -10.38 21.72 -9.64
C VAL A 4 -9.13 21.25 -10.39
N MET A 5 -9.15 20.03 -10.91
CA MET A 5 -7.99 19.43 -11.60
C MET A 5 -8.42 18.94 -13.00
N ASN A 6 -7.52 19.05 -13.96
CA ASN A 6 -7.73 18.54 -15.31
C ASN A 6 -7.32 17.06 -15.40
N ASN A 7 -8.01 16.27 -16.21
CA ASN A 7 -7.85 14.82 -16.31
C ASN A 7 -6.41 14.33 -16.59
N GLU A 8 -5.61 15.14 -17.25
CA GLU A 8 -4.25 14.75 -17.65
C GLU A 8 -3.23 14.79 -16.51
N ASN A 9 -3.58 15.38 -15.35
CA ASN A 9 -2.65 15.62 -14.25
C ASN A 9 -3.12 15.10 -12.88
N VAL A 10 -4.21 14.32 -12.82
CA VAL A 10 -4.72 13.82 -11.55
C VAL A 10 -4.06 12.49 -11.22
N SER A 11 -3.18 12.48 -10.24
CA SER A 11 -2.57 11.28 -9.70
C SER A 11 -2.85 11.19 -8.20
N ILE A 12 -3.64 10.20 -7.81
CA ILE A 12 -3.89 9.91 -6.38
C ILE A 12 -2.61 9.43 -5.71
N ILE A 13 -1.79 8.68 -6.41
CA ILE A 13 -0.48 8.22 -5.91
C ILE A 13 0.41 9.40 -5.57
N LYS A 14 0.50 10.39 -6.44
CA LYS A 14 1.33 11.60 -6.20
C LYS A 14 0.75 12.51 -5.13
N MET A 15 -0.57 12.58 -5.01
CA MET A 15 -1.25 13.46 -4.06
C MET A 15 -1.27 12.91 -2.64
N TYR A 16 -1.48 11.62 -2.47
CA TYR A 16 -1.75 10.97 -1.18
C TYR A 16 -0.79 9.81 -0.87
N GLY A 17 -0.02 9.35 -1.84
CA GLY A 17 0.96 8.29 -1.67
C GLY A 17 2.33 8.85 -1.29
N GLU A 18 3.11 8.02 -0.62
CA GLU A 18 4.52 8.24 -0.34
C GLU A 18 5.32 7.12 -0.97
N ILE A 19 6.21 7.43 -1.90
CA ILE A 19 7.05 6.43 -2.56
C ILE A 19 8.26 6.16 -1.69
N LEU A 20 8.21 5.07 -0.92
CA LEU A 20 9.27 4.74 0.04
C LEU A 20 10.59 4.40 -0.64
N THR A 21 10.56 3.87 -1.84
CA THR A 21 11.77 3.55 -2.63
C THR A 21 12.42 4.78 -3.27
N ASP A 22 11.77 5.94 -3.25
CA ASP A 22 12.35 7.21 -3.70
C ASP A 22 12.99 8.01 -2.54
N LYS A 23 12.74 7.62 -1.30
CA LYS A 23 13.35 8.26 -0.13
C LYS A 23 14.85 7.95 -0.06
N GLU A 24 15.61 8.91 0.42
CA GLU A 24 17.01 8.69 0.77
C GLU A 24 17.12 8.15 2.20
N TYR A 25 17.79 7.01 2.34
CA TYR A 25 18.06 6.39 3.64
C TYR A 25 19.57 6.51 3.95
N ILE A 26 19.92 7.30 4.95
CA ILE A 26 21.30 7.45 5.41
C ILE A 26 21.78 6.13 6.04
N THR A 27 20.88 5.47 6.76
CA THR A 27 21.14 4.17 7.41
C THR A 27 19.95 3.24 7.17
N ASN A 28 20.16 1.94 7.40
CA ASN A 28 19.08 0.96 7.33
C ASN A 28 17.96 1.30 8.35
N PRO A 29 16.73 1.57 7.92
CA PRO A 29 15.62 1.92 8.82
C PRO A 29 15.20 0.78 9.76
N ALA A 30 15.53 -0.46 9.44
CA ALA A 30 15.11 -1.65 10.17
C ALA A 30 16.30 -2.50 10.64
N ILE A 31 17.21 -1.88 11.40
CA ILE A 31 18.37 -2.55 11.96
C ILE A 31 17.94 -3.73 12.85
N ALA A 32 18.62 -4.88 12.70
CA ALA A 32 18.38 -6.10 13.45
C ALA A 32 16.99 -6.74 13.27
N ARG A 33 16.29 -6.42 12.18
CA ARG A 33 14.97 -6.98 11.84
C ARG A 33 14.97 -7.79 10.53
N ASP A 34 16.13 -8.34 10.17
CA ASP A 34 16.31 -9.06 8.89
C ASP A 34 15.41 -10.28 8.77
N GLU A 35 15.17 -11.01 9.85
CA GLU A 35 14.28 -12.16 9.86
C GLU A 35 12.84 -11.78 9.50
N GLU A 36 12.33 -10.69 10.06
CA GLU A 36 10.99 -10.20 9.79
C GLU A 36 10.87 -9.69 8.35
N ILE A 37 11.89 -9.01 7.82
CA ILE A 37 11.92 -8.58 6.42
C ILE A 37 11.95 -9.79 5.48
N ASN A 38 12.71 -10.82 5.80
CA ASN A 38 12.77 -12.05 5.01
C ASN A 38 11.41 -12.77 4.97
N LYS A 39 10.70 -12.82 6.08
CA LYS A 39 9.31 -13.35 6.12
C LYS A 39 8.36 -12.54 5.24
N MET A 40 8.47 -11.23 5.27
CA MET A 40 7.67 -10.34 4.42
C MET A 40 7.98 -10.56 2.93
N ILE A 41 9.25 -10.65 2.57
CA ILE A 41 9.68 -10.97 1.20
C ILE A 41 9.09 -12.31 0.76
N LEU A 42 9.19 -13.35 1.59
CA LEU A 42 8.66 -14.67 1.27
C LEU A 42 7.15 -14.64 1.02
N ALA A 43 6.39 -13.88 1.82
CA ALA A 43 4.96 -13.70 1.60
C ALA A 43 4.69 -13.00 0.25
N LEU A 44 5.44 -11.96 -0.07
CA LEU A 44 5.26 -11.20 -1.31
C LEU A 44 5.55 -12.03 -2.58
N ILE A 45 6.56 -12.88 -2.55
CA ILE A 45 6.94 -13.70 -3.71
C ILE A 45 6.17 -15.02 -3.81
N THR A 46 5.39 -15.37 -2.79
CA THR A 46 4.53 -16.55 -2.82
C THR A 46 3.25 -16.23 -3.59
N PRO A 47 2.89 -16.99 -4.64
CA PRO A 47 1.67 -16.77 -5.41
C PRO A 47 0.43 -16.73 -4.51
N ASP A 48 -0.52 -15.87 -4.85
CA ASP A 48 -1.81 -15.69 -4.18
C ASP A 48 -1.71 -15.29 -2.69
N LYS A 49 -0.58 -14.71 -2.28
CA LYS A 49 -0.39 -14.21 -0.92
C LYS A 49 -0.04 -12.73 -0.90
N SER A 50 -0.46 -12.10 0.17
CA SER A 50 -0.06 -10.74 0.54
C SER A 50 0.58 -10.77 1.92
N ALA A 51 1.44 -9.81 2.20
CA ALA A 51 2.00 -9.67 3.53
C ALA A 51 1.05 -8.86 4.43
N LEU A 52 0.84 -9.32 5.64
CA LEU A 52 0.08 -8.60 6.65
C LEU A 52 0.94 -8.41 7.90
N LEU A 53 1.19 -7.15 8.25
CA LEU A 53 1.92 -6.77 9.45
C LEU A 53 0.93 -6.48 10.58
N VAL A 54 0.97 -7.31 11.62
CA VAL A 54 0.11 -7.17 12.80
C VAL A 54 0.98 -6.85 14.00
N GLY A 55 0.61 -5.83 14.76
CA GLY A 55 1.33 -5.48 15.97
C GLY A 55 0.81 -4.21 16.61
N LYS A 56 1.27 -3.93 17.82
CA LYS A 56 0.90 -2.73 18.57
C LYS A 56 1.33 -1.47 17.82
N PRO A 57 0.60 -0.34 17.99
CA PRO A 57 1.06 0.94 17.50
C PRO A 57 2.49 1.24 17.98
N GLY A 58 3.34 1.77 17.10
CA GLY A 58 4.70 2.16 17.45
C GLY A 58 5.74 1.05 17.51
N ILE A 59 5.41 -0.21 17.14
CA ILE A 59 6.41 -1.29 17.08
C ILE A 59 7.31 -1.25 15.83
N GLY A 60 7.13 -0.24 14.99
CA GLY A 60 7.97 -0.06 13.80
C GLY A 60 7.51 -0.84 12.57
N LYS A 61 6.22 -1.04 12.37
CA LYS A 61 5.68 -1.66 11.13
C LYS A 61 6.11 -0.88 9.88
N THR A 62 5.98 0.44 9.92
CA THR A 62 6.46 1.31 8.82
C THR A 62 7.97 1.20 8.63
N ALA A 63 8.75 1.20 9.70
CA ALA A 63 10.19 1.04 9.63
C ALA A 63 10.60 -0.29 8.97
N LEU A 64 9.81 -1.36 9.20
CA LEU A 64 10.02 -2.65 8.58
C LEU A 64 9.85 -2.59 7.05
N VAL A 65 8.80 -1.92 6.60
CA VAL A 65 8.54 -1.73 5.15
C VAL A 65 9.59 -0.79 4.54
N GLU A 66 10.01 0.24 5.26
CA GLU A 66 11.13 1.09 4.84
C GLU A 66 12.45 0.31 4.75
N GLY A 67 12.67 -0.67 5.64
CA GLY A 67 13.79 -1.61 5.55
C GLY A 67 13.77 -2.43 4.27
N LEU A 68 12.60 -2.87 3.82
CA LEU A 68 12.45 -3.52 2.53
C LEU A 68 12.74 -2.55 1.38
N ALA A 69 12.24 -1.33 1.44
CA ALA A 69 12.55 -0.30 0.45
C ALA A 69 14.05 -0.03 0.35
N TYR A 70 14.73 0.06 1.49
CA TYR A 70 16.18 0.19 1.55
C TYR A 70 16.90 -0.95 0.83
N ARG A 71 16.48 -2.21 1.07
CA ARG A 71 17.05 -3.38 0.39
C ARG A 71 16.80 -3.37 -1.12
N ILE A 72 15.61 -2.96 -1.56
CA ILE A 72 15.29 -2.84 -2.98
C ILE A 72 16.23 -1.83 -3.64
N LYS A 73 16.45 -0.68 -3.01
CA LYS A 73 17.38 0.36 -3.52
C LYS A 73 18.82 -0.13 -3.61
N LYS A 74 19.21 -1.06 -2.74
CA LYS A 74 20.54 -1.67 -2.71
C LYS A 74 20.67 -2.93 -3.55
N ASP A 75 19.63 -3.34 -4.26
CA ASP A 75 19.54 -4.63 -4.97
C ASP A 75 19.78 -5.85 -4.07
N GLU A 76 19.49 -5.74 -2.78
CA GLU A 76 19.62 -6.80 -1.78
C GLU A 76 18.32 -7.57 -1.57
N VAL A 77 17.63 -7.88 -2.65
CA VAL A 77 16.38 -8.63 -2.69
C VAL A 77 16.44 -9.74 -3.75
N PRO A 78 15.56 -10.74 -3.68
CA PRO A 78 15.47 -11.73 -4.76
C PRO A 78 15.25 -11.06 -6.13
N PRO A 79 15.77 -11.66 -7.22
CA PRO A 79 15.65 -11.07 -8.57
C PRO A 79 14.24 -10.68 -8.96
N ILE A 80 13.22 -11.41 -8.49
CA ILE A 80 11.82 -11.14 -8.79
C ILE A 80 11.33 -9.79 -8.23
N LEU A 81 11.97 -9.28 -7.18
CA LEU A 81 11.62 -7.98 -6.56
C LEU A 81 12.55 -6.83 -6.97
N ARG A 82 13.54 -7.07 -7.80
CA ARG A 82 14.45 -6.01 -8.24
C ARG A 82 13.72 -4.95 -9.05
N GLY A 83 13.98 -3.69 -8.71
CA GLY A 83 13.38 -2.54 -9.39
C GLY A 83 11.93 -2.26 -9.02
N TRP A 84 11.36 -2.96 -8.05
CA TRP A 84 10.02 -2.70 -7.56
C TRP A 84 9.97 -1.40 -6.76
N LYS A 85 8.83 -0.73 -6.83
CA LYS A 85 8.53 0.46 -6.03
C LYS A 85 7.62 0.07 -4.88
N ILE A 86 7.79 0.74 -3.74
CA ILE A 86 6.86 0.64 -2.61
C ILE A 86 6.18 1.98 -2.45
N ILE A 87 4.86 1.97 -2.51
CA ILE A 87 4.01 3.15 -2.35
C ILE A 87 3.16 2.96 -1.10
N LYS A 88 3.38 3.82 -0.10
CA LYS A 88 2.59 3.85 1.11
C LYS A 88 1.36 4.72 0.91
N ILE A 89 0.18 4.19 1.24
CA ILE A 89 -1.09 4.91 1.20
C ILE A 89 -1.86 4.61 2.48
N ASN A 90 -2.40 5.65 3.11
CA ASN A 90 -3.31 5.51 4.25
C ASN A 90 -4.75 5.44 3.74
N VAL A 91 -5.53 4.50 4.25
CA VAL A 91 -6.95 4.37 3.87
C VAL A 91 -7.74 5.66 4.10
N PRO A 92 -7.61 6.37 5.23
CA PRO A 92 -8.32 7.64 5.41
C PRO A 92 -8.10 8.67 4.30
N ALA A 93 -6.90 8.70 3.71
CA ALA A 93 -6.60 9.62 2.60
C ALA A 93 -7.34 9.27 1.30
N LEU A 94 -7.82 8.05 1.17
CA LEU A 94 -8.58 7.57 0.00
C LEU A 94 -10.08 7.78 0.12
N LEU A 95 -10.55 8.24 1.29
CA LEU A 95 -11.97 8.47 1.50
C LEU A 95 -12.44 9.73 0.76
N GLY A 96 -13.69 9.69 0.31
CA GLY A 96 -14.33 10.83 -0.32
C GLY A 96 -14.07 10.95 -1.82
N LYS A 97 -14.39 12.12 -2.31
CA LYS A 97 -14.37 12.44 -3.74
C LYS A 97 -13.57 13.70 -4.01
N ILE A 98 -13.10 13.84 -5.23
CA ILE A 98 -12.50 15.07 -5.74
C ILE A 98 -13.22 15.48 -7.04
N ILE A 99 -13.13 16.75 -7.39
CA ILE A 99 -13.71 17.26 -8.63
C ILE A 99 -12.64 17.25 -9.72
N VAL A 100 -12.95 16.53 -10.80
CA VAL A 100 -12.11 16.44 -12.00
C VAL A 100 -12.95 16.91 -13.19
N ASN A 101 -12.53 17.97 -13.86
CA ASN A 101 -13.28 18.57 -14.99
C ASN A 101 -14.76 18.86 -14.66
N GLY A 102 -15.04 19.33 -13.45
CA GLY A 102 -16.40 19.66 -13.00
C GLY A 102 -17.24 18.47 -12.57
N VAL A 103 -16.68 17.26 -12.53
CA VAL A 103 -17.38 16.03 -12.14
C VAL A 103 -16.79 15.49 -10.83
N GLU A 104 -17.64 15.09 -9.90
CA GLU A 104 -17.21 14.39 -8.69
C GLU A 104 -16.78 12.97 -9.03
N VAL A 105 -15.54 12.61 -8.63
CA VAL A 105 -14.97 11.29 -8.84
C VAL A 105 -14.43 10.75 -7.52
N SER A 106 -14.70 9.47 -7.24
CA SER A 106 -14.15 8.77 -6.08
C SER A 106 -12.63 8.69 -6.15
N LYS A 107 -11.94 9.03 -5.06
CA LYS A 107 -10.48 8.89 -4.96
C LYS A 107 -10.05 7.44 -5.18
N ILE A 108 -10.82 6.48 -4.67
CA ILE A 108 -10.55 5.04 -4.86
C ILE A 108 -10.64 4.65 -6.33
N GLN A 109 -11.66 5.10 -7.04
CA GLN A 109 -11.80 4.82 -8.47
C GLN A 109 -10.64 5.40 -9.27
N LEU A 110 -10.19 6.60 -8.94
CA LEU A 110 -9.01 7.21 -9.57
C LEU A 110 -7.74 6.42 -9.29
N LEU A 111 -7.55 5.97 -8.06
CA LEU A 111 -6.41 5.11 -7.72
C LEU A 111 -6.42 3.82 -8.55
N LEU A 112 -7.56 3.15 -8.64
CA LEU A 112 -7.68 1.91 -9.44
C LEU A 112 -7.37 2.15 -10.91
N SER A 113 -7.82 3.28 -11.47
CA SER A 113 -7.49 3.66 -12.84
C SER A 113 -5.98 3.88 -13.03
N GLU A 114 -5.30 4.47 -12.05
CA GLU A 114 -3.84 4.61 -12.10
C GLU A 114 -3.14 3.25 -12.05
N LEU A 115 -3.67 2.28 -11.29
CA LEU A 115 -3.08 0.95 -11.15
C LEU A 115 -3.12 0.15 -12.47
N ASP A 116 -3.99 0.49 -13.41
CA ASP A 116 -3.99 -0.12 -14.74
C ASP A 116 -2.70 0.15 -15.53
N ASN A 117 -2.01 1.22 -15.21
CA ASN A 117 -0.82 1.69 -15.93
C ASN A 117 0.49 1.52 -15.15
N VAL A 118 0.46 0.88 -13.98
CA VAL A 118 1.66 0.64 -13.19
C VAL A 118 2.03 -0.83 -13.14
N GLU A 119 3.31 -1.10 -13.04
CA GLU A 119 3.89 -2.43 -12.91
C GLU A 119 4.93 -2.41 -11.79
N LYS A 120 5.32 -3.58 -11.31
CA LYS A 120 6.37 -3.74 -10.31
C LYS A 120 6.17 -2.79 -9.10
N THR A 121 4.94 -2.76 -8.61
CA THR A 121 4.54 -1.86 -7.53
C THR A 121 4.02 -2.67 -6.35
N ILE A 122 4.55 -2.37 -5.18
CA ILE A 122 4.04 -2.88 -3.90
C ILE A 122 3.24 -1.75 -3.26
N LEU A 123 1.95 -1.99 -3.04
CA LEU A 123 1.10 -1.09 -2.27
C LEU A 123 1.24 -1.43 -0.79
N PHE A 124 1.73 -0.49 -0.01
CA PHE A 124 1.72 -0.57 1.44
C PHE A 124 0.51 0.20 1.97
N ILE A 125 -0.51 -0.55 2.40
CA ILE A 125 -1.77 0.01 2.92
C ILE A 125 -1.71 0.00 4.44
N ASP A 126 -1.52 1.17 5.02
CA ASP A 126 -1.62 1.32 6.47
C ASP A 126 -3.09 1.38 6.91
N GLU A 127 -3.37 0.91 8.12
CA GLU A 127 -4.73 0.80 8.66
C GLU A 127 -5.67 -0.03 7.77
N VAL A 128 -5.15 -1.13 7.24
CA VAL A 128 -5.87 -1.99 6.27
C VAL A 128 -7.20 -2.54 6.81
N HIS A 129 -7.36 -2.62 8.14
CA HIS A 129 -8.62 -3.01 8.79
C HIS A 129 -9.81 -2.13 8.37
N LEU A 130 -9.56 -0.87 8.01
CA LEU A 130 -10.61 0.04 7.55
C LEU A 130 -11.23 -0.39 6.21
N LEU A 131 -10.53 -1.20 5.42
CA LEU A 131 -11.06 -1.75 4.16
C LEU A 131 -12.07 -2.88 4.39
N VAL A 132 -12.00 -3.56 5.52
CA VAL A 132 -12.86 -4.69 5.88
C VAL A 132 -13.85 -4.34 7.00
N SER A 133 -13.79 -3.14 7.52
CA SER A 133 -14.67 -2.65 8.57
C SER A 133 -16.13 -2.63 8.11
N LYS A 134 -17.03 -3.19 8.93
CA LYS A 134 -18.47 -3.16 8.67
C LYS A 134 -19.09 -1.76 8.71
N ASN A 135 -18.37 -0.78 9.23
CA ASN A 135 -18.85 0.61 9.35
C ASN A 135 -18.70 1.42 8.06
N ASN A 136 -18.41 0.78 6.94
CA ASN A 136 -18.44 1.32 5.58
C ASN A 136 -18.01 2.80 5.47
N LEU A 137 -16.83 3.12 6.01
CA LEU A 137 -16.20 4.41 5.72
C LEU A 137 -15.84 4.52 4.24
N VAL A 138 -15.82 3.37 3.57
CA VAL A 138 -15.56 3.25 2.14
C VAL A 138 -16.83 2.70 1.49
N ASP A 139 -17.52 3.50 0.69
CA ASP A 139 -18.74 3.11 -0.04
C ASP A 139 -18.51 2.01 -1.08
N VAL A 140 -17.29 1.51 -1.17
CA VAL A 140 -16.86 0.58 -2.20
C VAL A 140 -16.06 -0.53 -1.54
N ASP A 141 -16.29 -1.77 -1.93
CA ASP A 141 -15.50 -2.92 -1.51
C ASP A 141 -14.11 -2.88 -2.19
N PHE A 142 -13.25 -2.02 -1.66
CA PHE A 142 -11.91 -1.78 -2.20
C PHE A 142 -11.07 -3.05 -2.25
N ALA A 143 -11.21 -3.92 -1.25
CA ALA A 143 -10.47 -5.18 -1.21
C ALA A 143 -10.81 -6.07 -2.43
N ASN A 144 -12.09 -6.21 -2.75
CA ASN A 144 -12.52 -6.95 -3.94
C ASN A 144 -12.14 -6.24 -5.25
N MET A 145 -12.13 -4.92 -5.28
CA MET A 145 -11.72 -4.16 -6.45
C MET A 145 -10.21 -4.25 -6.72
N LEU A 146 -9.39 -4.41 -5.67
CA LEU A 146 -7.94 -4.62 -5.81
C LEU A 146 -7.58 -6.03 -6.30
N LYS A 147 -8.40 -7.02 -6.02
CA LYS A 147 -8.11 -8.43 -6.29
C LYS A 147 -7.67 -8.70 -7.75
N PRO A 148 -8.32 -8.19 -8.80
CA PRO A 148 -7.88 -8.41 -10.17
C PRO A 148 -6.45 -7.91 -10.44
N TYR A 149 -6.05 -6.82 -9.81
CA TYR A 149 -4.70 -6.25 -9.96
C TYR A 149 -3.65 -7.11 -9.25
N LEU A 150 -3.98 -7.64 -8.07
CA LEU A 150 -3.12 -8.56 -7.34
C LEU A 150 -2.96 -9.89 -8.07
N ASP A 151 -4.02 -10.42 -8.67
CA ASP A 151 -4.01 -11.68 -9.40
C ASP A 151 -3.15 -11.63 -10.68
N ARG A 152 -2.99 -10.45 -11.26
CA ARG A 152 -2.10 -10.25 -12.44
C ARG A 152 -0.61 -10.27 -12.09
N GLY A 153 -0.24 -10.18 -10.82
CA GLY A 153 1.15 -10.19 -10.37
C GLY A 153 1.95 -8.91 -10.68
N ARG A 154 1.32 -7.87 -11.20
CA ARG A 154 1.97 -6.56 -11.45
C ARG A 154 2.05 -5.73 -10.19
N ILE A 155 1.14 -5.97 -9.26
CA ILE A 155 0.99 -5.26 -8.00
C ILE A 155 0.97 -6.29 -6.89
N LEU A 156 1.74 -6.02 -5.85
CA LEU A 156 1.73 -6.78 -4.60
C LEU A 156 1.23 -5.87 -3.48
N MET A 157 0.81 -6.45 -2.37
CA MET A 157 0.28 -5.68 -1.26
C MET A 157 0.93 -6.07 0.06
N ILE A 158 1.23 -5.05 0.85
CA ILE A 158 1.55 -5.16 2.27
C ILE A 158 0.47 -4.39 3.03
N GLY A 159 -0.23 -5.06 3.94
CA GLY A 159 -1.17 -4.42 4.85
C GLY A 159 -0.56 -4.27 6.24
N ALA A 160 -0.95 -3.23 6.96
CA ALA A 160 -0.59 -3.04 8.37
C ALA A 160 -1.83 -2.75 9.21
N THR A 161 -1.89 -3.36 10.39
CA THR A 161 -2.99 -3.18 11.34
C THR A 161 -2.48 -3.42 12.76
N THR A 162 -3.28 -3.08 13.76
CA THR A 162 -3.01 -3.44 15.15
C THR A 162 -3.53 -4.84 15.46
N SER A 163 -3.05 -5.44 16.57
CA SER A 163 -3.52 -6.75 17.02
C SER A 163 -5.00 -6.74 17.38
N GLU A 164 -5.46 -5.67 18.04
CA GLU A 164 -6.87 -5.51 18.42
C GLU A 164 -7.78 -5.43 17.20
N GLU A 165 -7.43 -4.60 16.24
CA GLU A 165 -8.19 -4.44 15.00
C GLU A 165 -8.15 -5.69 14.13
N TYR A 166 -7.05 -6.43 14.12
CA TYR A 166 -6.93 -7.70 13.44
C TYR A 166 -7.92 -8.74 14.00
N GLU A 167 -8.01 -8.84 15.32
CA GLU A 167 -8.97 -9.74 15.97
C GLU A 167 -10.42 -9.31 15.72
N GLU A 168 -10.69 -8.01 15.79
CA GLU A 168 -12.06 -7.49 15.66
C GLU A 168 -12.59 -7.54 14.23
N TYR A 169 -11.79 -7.15 13.23
CA TYR A 169 -12.26 -6.92 11.86
C TYR A 169 -11.84 -7.97 10.83
N ILE A 170 -10.75 -8.69 11.06
CA ILE A 170 -10.18 -9.60 10.06
C ILE A 170 -10.43 -11.06 10.40
N LEU A 171 -10.33 -11.44 11.67
CA LEU A 171 -10.56 -12.82 12.10
C LEU A 171 -12.05 -13.20 12.25
N ARG A 172 -12.94 -12.24 12.31
CA ARG A 172 -14.40 -12.46 12.36
C ARG A 172 -14.99 -12.24 10.97
#